data_3376b581025555f9e58fded1ad2a636d
#
_entry.id   3376b581025555f9e58fded1ad2a636d
#
_cell.length_a   1.000
_cell.length_b   1.000
_cell.length_c   1.000
_cell.angle_alpha   90.00
_cell.angle_beta   90.00
_cell.angle_gamma   90.00
#
_symmetry.space_group_name_H-M   'P 1'
#
loop_
_entity.id
_entity.type
_entity.pdbx_description
1 polymer ?
#
loop_
_entity_poly.entity_id
_entity_poly.type
_entity_poly.pdbx_seq_one_letter_code
_entity_poly.pdbx_strand_id
1 'polypeptide(L)'
;VFRARSAVWVVDVEPPPPRPHMVVTPSADFFAEPHVDGLIGYGKVFHAAGVSWTLSTHASEAGNFGMFVGSPQNLKKVAMRVREAALDLGVKRIVVGECGHAWRVAYSFWNTLIGPFDFLDPRYPAPQHICEVTWELIRRGALALDKSANADKVVTFHDSCNVSRGSRMGDVPGGQFLIPREI
;
A
#
# COMPACT_ATOMS: atom_id res chain seq x y z
N VAL A 1 14.22 15.39 0.86
CA VAL A 1 13.83 16.11 2.10
C VAL A 1 12.32 16.28 2.06
N PHE A 2 11.60 15.64 2.97
CA PHE A 2 10.15 15.78 3.06
C PHE A 2 9.84 17.06 3.84
N ARG A 3 9.15 18.02 3.22
CA ARG A 3 8.59 19.16 3.92
C ARG A 3 7.10 18.91 4.16
N ALA A 4 6.74 18.64 5.40
CA ALA A 4 5.35 18.64 5.84
C ALA A 4 4.92 20.08 6.10
N ARG A 5 4.21 20.69 5.15
CA ARG A 5 3.33 21.84 5.42
C ARG A 5 2.07 21.62 4.63
N SER A 6 0.98 21.34 5.34
CA SER A 6 -0.30 20.89 4.81
C SER A 6 -0.25 19.46 4.21
N ALA A 7 -1.37 18.79 4.10
CA ALA A 7 -1.53 17.40 3.65
C ALA A 7 -1.09 17.13 2.18
N VAL A 8 -0.07 17.81 1.71
CA VAL A 8 0.49 17.68 0.37
C VAL A 8 1.99 17.45 0.52
N TRP A 9 2.41 16.23 0.22
CA TRP A 9 3.81 15.91 0.08
C TRP A 9 4.27 16.37 -1.31
N VAL A 10 4.95 17.51 -1.37
CA VAL A 10 5.61 17.96 -2.58
C VAL A 10 7.05 17.49 -2.52
N VAL A 11 7.42 16.63 -3.41
CA VAL A 11 8.82 16.29 -3.67
C VAL A 11 9.32 17.27 -4.72
N ASP A 12 9.97 18.35 -4.28
CA ASP A 12 10.75 19.20 -5.17
C ASP A 12 12.04 18.45 -5.55
N VAL A 13 12.04 17.86 -6.72
CA VAL A 13 13.24 17.24 -7.30
C VAL A 13 13.40 17.79 -8.71
N GLU A 14 14.48 18.51 -8.94
CA GLU A 14 14.92 18.83 -10.28
C GLU A 14 16.16 17.97 -10.63
N PRO A 15 16.15 17.27 -11.75
CA PRO A 15 15.08 17.10 -12.75
C PRO A 15 13.89 16.28 -12.22
N PRO A 16 12.70 16.37 -12.84
CA PRO A 16 11.55 15.58 -12.40
C PRO A 16 11.96 14.11 -12.36
N PRO A 17 11.64 13.41 -11.25
CA PRO A 17 12.03 12.03 -11.10
C PRO A 17 11.45 11.19 -12.26
N PRO A 18 12.10 10.11 -12.64
CA PRO A 18 11.52 9.17 -13.57
C PRO A 18 10.13 8.77 -13.03
N ARG A 19 9.18 8.53 -13.92
CA ARG A 19 7.80 8.19 -13.54
C ARG A 19 7.80 7.16 -12.40
N PRO A 20 7.05 7.38 -11.33
CA PRO A 20 7.08 6.49 -10.18
C PRO A 20 6.64 5.08 -10.59
N HIS A 21 7.34 4.08 -10.07
CA HIS A 21 7.01 2.69 -10.39
C HIS A 21 5.73 2.23 -9.68
N MET A 22 5.48 2.74 -8.49
CA MET A 22 4.29 2.40 -7.72
C MET A 22 3.67 3.62 -7.04
N VAL A 23 2.36 3.57 -6.87
CA VAL A 23 1.60 4.50 -6.03
C VAL A 23 1.13 3.78 -4.78
N VAL A 24 1.27 4.44 -3.64
CA VAL A 24 0.75 3.99 -2.35
C VAL A 24 -0.56 4.72 -2.09
N THR A 25 -1.58 4.00 -1.68
CA THR A 25 -2.86 4.57 -1.29
C THR A 25 -3.03 4.45 0.22
N PRO A 26 -2.83 5.53 0.95
CA PRO A 26 -3.10 5.57 2.38
C PRO A 26 -4.61 5.63 2.65
N SER A 27 -4.98 5.54 3.91
CA SER A 27 -6.37 5.73 4.34
C SER A 27 -6.48 6.82 5.40
N ALA A 28 -5.87 6.62 6.56
CA ALA A 28 -5.91 7.57 7.67
C ALA A 28 -4.55 8.19 7.99
N ASP A 29 -3.51 7.81 7.26
CA ASP A 29 -2.10 8.15 7.57
C ASP A 29 -1.82 9.64 7.71
N PHE A 30 -2.57 10.47 6.99
CA PHE A 30 -2.35 11.92 7.04
C PHE A 30 -2.98 12.59 8.25
N PHE A 31 -3.92 11.93 8.91
CA PHE A 31 -4.78 12.54 9.93
C PHE A 31 -4.57 11.95 11.32
N ALA A 32 -4.03 10.74 11.39
CA ALA A 32 -3.84 10.01 12.64
C ALA A 32 -2.35 9.82 12.90
N GLU A 33 -1.84 10.50 13.93
CA GLU A 33 -0.42 10.52 14.28
C GLU A 33 0.24 9.11 14.31
N PRO A 34 -0.38 8.07 14.88
CA PRO A 34 0.21 6.73 14.87
C PRO A 34 0.38 6.13 13.47
N HIS A 35 -0.42 6.54 12.49
CA HIS A 35 -0.37 6.03 11.12
C HIS A 35 0.70 6.72 10.27
N VAL A 36 1.10 7.94 10.63
CA VAL A 36 2.20 8.65 9.96
C VAL A 36 3.50 7.85 10.05
N ASP A 37 3.76 7.21 11.18
CA ASP A 37 4.93 6.35 11.35
C ASP A 37 4.90 5.13 10.42
N GLY A 38 3.72 4.58 10.14
CA GLY A 38 3.54 3.52 9.15
C GLY A 38 3.95 3.97 7.76
N LEU A 39 3.49 5.15 7.35
CA LEU A 39 3.84 5.72 6.05
C LEU A 39 5.33 6.05 5.94
N ILE A 40 5.93 6.57 7.00
CA ILE A 40 7.39 6.77 7.11
C ILE A 40 8.11 5.43 6.97
N GLY A 41 7.58 4.37 7.58
CA GLY A 41 8.09 3.01 7.45
C GLY A 41 8.11 2.53 6.01
N TYR A 42 7.06 2.77 5.23
CA TYR A 42 7.03 2.46 3.79
C TYR A 42 8.13 3.19 3.04
N GLY A 43 8.28 4.49 3.30
CA GLY A 43 9.35 5.29 2.71
C GLY A 43 10.74 4.73 2.99
N LYS A 44 10.99 4.28 4.23
CA LYS A 44 12.26 3.66 4.61
C LYS A 44 12.51 2.35 3.87
N VAL A 45 11.49 1.47 3.78
CA VAL A 45 11.57 0.20 3.06
C VAL A 45 11.86 0.43 1.59
N PHE A 46 11.11 1.30 0.94
CA PHE A 46 11.29 1.59 -0.49
C PHE A 46 12.61 2.28 -0.79
N HIS A 47 13.04 3.20 0.07
CA HIS A 47 14.34 3.84 -0.06
C HIS A 47 15.49 2.83 0.06
N ALA A 48 15.46 1.98 1.08
CA ALA A 48 16.48 0.94 1.29
C ALA A 48 16.56 -0.06 0.15
N ALA A 49 15.41 -0.37 -0.47
CA ALA A 49 15.32 -1.29 -1.60
C ALA A 49 15.51 -0.62 -2.97
N GLY A 50 15.76 0.69 -3.04
CA GLY A 50 15.91 1.44 -4.29
C GLY A 50 14.66 1.48 -5.15
N VAL A 51 13.47 1.42 -4.53
CA VAL A 51 12.18 1.41 -5.23
C VAL A 51 11.67 2.83 -5.45
N SER A 52 11.31 3.15 -6.68
CA SER A 52 10.65 4.42 -7.02
C SER A 52 9.15 4.33 -6.68
N TRP A 53 8.67 5.24 -5.87
CA TRP A 53 7.29 5.28 -5.40
C TRP A 53 6.78 6.70 -5.20
N THR A 54 5.48 6.86 -5.09
CA THR A 54 4.84 8.14 -4.80
C THR A 54 3.53 7.97 -4.03
N LEU A 55 3.02 9.08 -3.53
CA LEU A 55 1.66 9.26 -3.05
C LEU A 55 0.90 10.15 -4.04
N SER A 56 -0.42 9.99 -4.10
CA SER A 56 -1.27 10.85 -4.88
C SER A 56 -2.16 11.70 -3.97
N THR A 57 -2.21 12.99 -4.21
CA THR A 57 -3.17 13.89 -3.54
C THR A 57 -4.61 13.64 -3.99
N HIS A 58 -4.79 13.06 -5.17
CA HIS A 58 -6.12 12.70 -5.71
C HIS A 58 -6.62 11.37 -5.12
N ALA A 59 -5.72 10.41 -4.89
CA ALA A 59 -6.01 9.09 -4.35
C ALA A 59 -5.60 8.98 -2.87
N SER A 60 -6.14 9.85 -2.03
CA SER A 60 -5.78 9.95 -0.61
C SER A 60 -6.55 8.98 0.30
N GLU A 61 -7.44 8.15 -0.26
CA GLU A 61 -8.26 7.19 0.50
C GLU A 61 -8.65 6.01 -0.40
N ALA A 62 -8.60 4.81 0.14
CA ALA A 62 -8.81 3.57 -0.61
C ALA A 62 -10.28 3.12 -0.74
N GLY A 63 -11.24 3.91 -0.26
CA GLY A 63 -12.68 3.63 -0.36
C GLY A 63 -13.30 2.99 0.88
N ASN A 64 -12.54 2.76 1.96
CA ASN A 64 -13.09 2.14 3.16
C ASN A 64 -14.12 3.01 3.89
N PHE A 65 -14.01 4.33 3.84
CA PHE A 65 -15.02 5.22 4.42
C PHE A 65 -16.38 5.08 3.73
N GLY A 66 -16.41 4.89 2.41
CA GLY A 66 -17.64 4.57 1.70
C GLY A 66 -18.31 3.28 2.19
N MET A 67 -17.50 2.27 2.54
CA MET A 67 -18.00 1.05 3.15
C MET A 67 -18.58 1.29 4.55
N PHE A 68 -17.90 2.04 5.42
CA PHE A 68 -18.36 2.34 6.78
C PHE A 68 -19.67 3.12 6.83
N VAL A 69 -19.85 4.07 5.92
CA VAL A 69 -21.12 4.82 5.85
C VAL A 69 -22.22 4.11 5.06
N GLY A 70 -21.95 2.88 4.59
CA GLY A 70 -22.92 2.08 3.85
C GLY A 70 -23.29 2.67 2.48
N SER A 71 -22.38 3.38 1.84
CA SER A 71 -22.62 4.02 0.54
C SER A 71 -21.74 3.41 -0.58
N PRO A 72 -22.26 2.46 -1.36
CA PRO A 72 -21.56 1.90 -2.51
C PRO A 72 -21.15 2.96 -3.54
N GLN A 73 -21.94 4.01 -3.68
CA GLN A 73 -21.66 5.11 -4.61
C GLN A 73 -20.43 5.89 -4.16
N ASN A 74 -20.32 6.23 -2.87
CA ASN A 74 -19.16 6.90 -2.33
C ASN A 74 -17.92 6.01 -2.36
N LEU A 75 -18.07 4.73 -2.03
CA LEU A 75 -17.00 3.75 -2.14
C LEU A 75 -16.46 3.70 -3.58
N LYS A 76 -17.34 3.55 -4.58
CA LYS A 76 -16.96 3.56 -5.99
C LYS A 76 -16.26 4.86 -6.39
N LYS A 77 -16.82 6.01 -6.00
CA LYS A 77 -16.27 7.34 -6.32
C LYS A 77 -14.85 7.52 -5.80
N VAL A 78 -14.60 7.09 -4.56
CA VAL A 78 -13.29 7.24 -3.93
C VAL A 78 -12.29 6.22 -4.51
N ALA A 79 -12.69 4.98 -4.67
CA ALA A 79 -11.85 3.96 -5.29
C ALA A 79 -11.48 4.30 -6.75
N MET A 80 -12.40 4.94 -7.51
CA MET A 80 -12.12 5.37 -8.88
C MET A 80 -10.96 6.38 -8.94
N ARG A 81 -10.81 7.26 -7.95
CA ARG A 81 -9.67 8.18 -7.86
C ARG A 81 -8.33 7.45 -7.80
N VAL A 82 -8.29 6.28 -7.15
CA VAL A 82 -7.07 5.47 -7.13
C VAL A 82 -6.70 4.99 -8.52
N ARG A 83 -7.70 4.52 -9.29
CA ARG A 83 -7.50 4.10 -10.67
C ARG A 83 -7.05 5.25 -11.56
N GLU A 84 -7.71 6.39 -11.45
CA GLU A 84 -7.38 7.61 -12.21
C GLU A 84 -5.95 8.05 -11.91
N ALA A 85 -5.59 8.17 -10.63
CA ALA A 85 -4.23 8.54 -10.22
C ALA A 85 -3.16 7.56 -10.74
N ALA A 86 -3.45 6.27 -10.70
CA ALA A 86 -2.53 5.25 -11.18
C ALA A 86 -2.31 5.34 -12.70
N LEU A 87 -3.35 5.62 -13.45
CA LEU A 87 -3.28 5.84 -14.90
C LEU A 87 -2.52 7.13 -15.24
N ASP A 88 -2.84 8.25 -14.61
CA ASP A 88 -2.21 9.54 -14.84
C ASP A 88 -0.70 9.51 -14.51
N LEU A 89 -0.34 8.86 -13.42
CA LEU A 89 1.05 8.68 -13.02
C LEU A 89 1.79 7.63 -13.86
N GLY A 90 1.06 6.77 -14.58
CA GLY A 90 1.61 5.69 -15.39
C GLY A 90 2.34 4.63 -14.55
N VAL A 91 1.92 4.43 -13.31
CA VAL A 91 2.52 3.45 -12.40
C VAL A 91 2.30 2.02 -12.87
N LYS A 92 3.16 1.14 -12.42
CA LYS A 92 3.09 -0.29 -12.72
C LYS A 92 2.53 -1.13 -11.57
N ARG A 93 2.49 -0.57 -10.37
CA ARG A 93 1.98 -1.24 -9.17
C ARG A 93 1.16 -0.27 -8.32
N ILE A 94 0.13 -0.79 -7.65
CA ILE A 94 -0.64 -0.08 -6.63
C ILE A 94 -0.43 -0.82 -5.32
N VAL A 95 -0.10 -0.08 -4.26
CA VAL A 95 0.18 -0.65 -2.93
C VAL A 95 -0.80 -0.10 -1.92
N VAL A 96 -1.37 -1.00 -1.14
CA VAL A 96 -2.31 -0.70 -0.05
C VAL A 96 -1.79 -1.39 1.21
N GLY A 97 -2.00 -0.85 2.41
CA GLY A 97 -1.60 -1.69 3.50
C GLY A 97 -1.56 -1.16 4.91
N GLU A 98 -1.65 0.12 5.13
CA GLU A 98 -1.71 0.62 6.51
C GLU A 98 -3.04 0.22 7.18
N CYS A 99 -4.13 0.29 6.45
CA CYS A 99 -5.46 -0.01 6.95
C CYS A 99 -5.98 -1.36 6.44
N GLY A 100 -6.23 -2.29 7.35
CA GLY A 100 -6.77 -3.60 6.98
C GLY A 100 -8.15 -3.54 6.30
N HIS A 101 -8.98 -2.54 6.62
CA HIS A 101 -10.25 -2.34 5.94
C HIS A 101 -10.05 -1.85 4.51
N ALA A 102 -9.12 -0.92 4.29
CA ALA A 102 -8.77 -0.45 2.96
C ALA A 102 -8.26 -1.61 2.09
N TRP A 103 -7.41 -2.47 2.65
CA TRP A 103 -6.97 -3.70 1.97
C TRP A 103 -8.14 -4.61 1.60
N ARG A 104 -9.05 -4.86 2.54
CA ARG A 104 -10.22 -5.69 2.26
C ARG A 104 -11.11 -5.09 1.18
N VAL A 105 -11.30 -3.78 1.16
CA VAL A 105 -12.06 -3.09 0.11
C VAL A 105 -11.37 -3.25 -1.24
N ALA A 106 -10.05 -3.03 -1.30
CA ALA A 106 -9.27 -3.20 -2.51
C ALA A 106 -9.36 -4.63 -3.04
N TYR A 107 -9.13 -5.61 -2.19
CA TYR A 107 -9.19 -7.02 -2.53
C TYR A 107 -10.58 -7.48 -2.99
N SER A 108 -11.65 -7.09 -2.25
CA SER A 108 -12.98 -7.64 -2.47
C SER A 108 -13.81 -6.88 -3.50
N PHE A 109 -13.61 -5.58 -3.65
CA PHE A 109 -14.56 -4.74 -4.38
C PHE A 109 -13.97 -3.96 -5.55
N TRP A 110 -12.69 -3.60 -5.54
CA TRP A 110 -12.17 -2.69 -6.57
C TRP A 110 -12.35 -3.24 -7.97
N ASN A 111 -12.01 -4.50 -8.21
CA ASN A 111 -12.12 -5.08 -9.54
C ASN A 111 -13.56 -5.02 -10.09
N THR A 112 -14.55 -5.24 -9.23
CA THR A 112 -15.97 -5.20 -9.61
C THR A 112 -16.49 -3.78 -9.76
N LEU A 113 -16.06 -2.86 -8.89
CA LEU A 113 -16.61 -1.50 -8.85
C LEU A 113 -15.96 -0.54 -9.83
N ILE A 114 -14.66 -0.69 -10.08
CA ILE A 114 -13.87 0.27 -10.85
C ILE A 114 -13.16 -0.36 -12.05
N GLY A 115 -13.42 -1.63 -12.31
CA GLY A 115 -12.90 -2.37 -13.45
C GLY A 115 -11.52 -3.00 -13.20
N PRO A 116 -11.04 -3.80 -14.15
CA PRO A 116 -9.78 -4.52 -14.04
C PRO A 116 -8.58 -3.57 -14.05
N PHE A 117 -7.46 -4.06 -13.54
CA PHE A 117 -6.19 -3.33 -13.45
C PHE A 117 -5.18 -3.78 -14.52
N ASP A 118 -5.67 -4.08 -15.71
CA ASP A 118 -4.91 -4.56 -16.87
C ASP A 118 -3.85 -3.59 -17.40
N PHE A 119 -3.88 -2.33 -16.95
CA PHE A 119 -2.85 -1.32 -17.23
C PHE A 119 -1.62 -1.43 -16.33
N LEU A 120 -1.67 -2.22 -15.28
CA LEU A 120 -0.52 -2.49 -14.40
C LEU A 120 0.46 -3.46 -15.08
N ASP A 121 1.62 -3.66 -14.44
CA ASP A 121 2.57 -4.69 -14.87
C ASP A 121 1.89 -6.07 -14.79
N PRO A 122 1.94 -6.90 -15.85
CA PRO A 122 1.33 -8.24 -15.84
C PRO A 122 1.79 -9.17 -14.70
N ARG A 123 2.96 -8.90 -14.12
CA ARG A 123 3.43 -9.61 -12.92
C ARG A 123 2.67 -9.20 -11.66
N TYR A 124 2.00 -8.04 -11.69
CA TYR A 124 1.27 -7.45 -10.57
C TYR A 124 -0.10 -6.94 -11.03
N PRO A 125 -0.96 -7.84 -11.54
CA PRO A 125 -2.20 -7.47 -12.24
C PRO A 125 -3.30 -6.94 -11.34
N ALA A 126 -3.03 -6.83 -10.05
CA ALA A 126 -3.95 -6.34 -9.03
C ALA A 126 -3.20 -5.51 -7.99
N PRO A 127 -3.90 -4.69 -7.19
CA PRO A 127 -3.31 -4.05 -6.03
C PRO A 127 -2.68 -5.06 -5.08
N GLN A 128 -1.56 -4.69 -4.48
CA GLN A 128 -0.81 -5.54 -3.55
C GLN A 128 -0.84 -4.96 -2.14
N HIS A 129 -0.78 -5.84 -1.15
CA HIS A 129 -0.55 -5.42 0.23
C HIS A 129 0.92 -5.06 0.45
N ILE A 130 1.20 -4.10 1.33
CA ILE A 130 2.59 -3.69 1.64
C ILE A 130 3.43 -4.88 2.12
N CYS A 131 2.84 -5.83 2.85
CA CYS A 131 3.55 -7.03 3.26
C CYS A 131 4.00 -7.89 2.08
N GLU A 132 3.18 -8.04 1.02
CA GLU A 132 3.59 -8.77 -0.20
C GLU A 132 4.81 -8.13 -0.84
N VAL A 133 4.76 -6.80 -0.96
CA VAL A 133 5.86 -6.02 -1.56
C VAL A 133 7.13 -6.15 -0.72
N THR A 134 7.03 -5.99 0.59
CA THR A 134 8.17 -6.10 1.51
C THR A 134 8.76 -7.51 1.48
N TRP A 135 7.92 -8.53 1.53
CA TRP A 135 8.33 -9.92 1.45
C TRP A 135 9.05 -10.25 0.13
N GLU A 136 8.52 -9.76 -1.00
CA GLU A 136 9.17 -9.89 -2.30
C GLU A 136 10.56 -9.26 -2.27
N LEU A 137 10.69 -8.04 -1.74
CA LEU A 137 11.97 -7.31 -1.66
C LEU A 137 13.00 -8.05 -0.80
N ILE A 138 12.58 -8.63 0.32
CA ILE A 138 13.45 -9.45 1.18
C ILE A 138 13.91 -10.71 0.43
N ARG A 139 13.00 -11.44 -0.18
CA ARG A 139 13.31 -12.70 -0.90
C ARG A 139 14.22 -12.49 -2.12
N ARG A 140 14.13 -11.32 -2.75
CA ARG A 140 15.02 -10.96 -3.85
C ARG A 140 16.37 -10.41 -3.40
N GLY A 141 16.60 -10.28 -2.09
CA GLY A 141 17.80 -9.68 -1.53
C GLY A 141 17.92 -8.16 -1.76
N ALA A 142 16.82 -7.50 -2.19
CA ALA A 142 16.78 -6.04 -2.37
C ALA A 142 16.60 -5.30 -1.03
N LEU A 143 16.14 -5.99 -0.01
CA LEU A 143 16.01 -5.48 1.36
C LEU A 143 16.67 -6.47 2.32
N ALA A 144 17.72 -6.02 3.00
CA ALA A 144 18.36 -6.78 4.06
C ALA A 144 17.80 -6.35 5.42
N LEU A 145 17.48 -7.31 6.27
CA LEU A 145 17.01 -7.08 7.63
C LEU A 145 18.11 -7.42 8.64
N ASP A 146 18.27 -6.54 9.62
CA ASP A 146 19.14 -6.80 10.77
C ASP A 146 18.36 -7.55 11.84
N LYS A 147 18.59 -8.85 11.97
CA LYS A 147 17.95 -9.71 12.95
C LYS A 147 18.30 -9.35 14.39
N SER A 148 19.40 -8.65 14.61
CA SER A 148 19.85 -8.24 15.95
C SER A 148 19.08 -7.04 16.50
N ALA A 149 18.47 -6.23 15.63
CA ALA A 149 17.81 -4.98 16.00
C ALA A 149 16.65 -5.14 17.02
N ASN A 150 16.07 -6.34 17.10
CA ASN A 150 14.99 -6.67 18.02
C ASN A 150 15.28 -7.93 18.85
N ALA A 151 16.54 -8.32 19.02
CA ALA A 151 16.91 -9.58 19.68
C ALA A 151 16.54 -9.61 21.17
N ASP A 152 16.37 -8.44 21.77
CA ASP A 152 15.96 -8.23 23.17
C ASP A 152 14.43 -8.21 23.35
N LYS A 153 13.65 -8.26 22.26
CA LYS A 153 12.20 -8.13 22.31
C LYS A 153 11.50 -9.47 22.15
N VAL A 154 10.49 -9.69 22.95
CA VAL A 154 9.53 -10.79 22.77
C VAL A 154 8.23 -10.19 22.25
N VAL A 155 7.80 -10.62 21.06
CA VAL A 155 6.60 -10.11 20.43
C VAL A 155 5.61 -11.25 20.14
N THR A 156 4.32 -10.91 20.11
CA THR A 156 3.28 -11.79 19.63
C THR A 156 2.69 -11.22 18.35
N PHE A 157 2.32 -12.08 17.42
CA PHE A 157 1.69 -11.68 16.18
C PHE A 157 0.20 -12.07 16.17
N HIS A 158 -0.66 -11.11 15.83
CA HIS A 158 -2.10 -11.33 15.71
C HIS A 158 -2.53 -11.31 14.24
N ASP A 159 -3.15 -12.40 13.78
CA ASP A 159 -3.78 -12.47 12.46
C ASP A 159 -5.04 -11.58 12.45
N SER A 160 -4.96 -10.45 11.81
CA SER A 160 -6.04 -9.47 11.79
C SER A 160 -7.26 -9.96 10.99
N CYS A 161 -8.45 -9.44 11.35
CA CYS A 161 -9.69 -9.86 10.70
C CYS A 161 -9.70 -9.56 9.19
N ASN A 162 -9.29 -8.38 8.81
CA ASN A 162 -9.42 -7.93 7.42
C ASN A 162 -8.22 -8.30 6.55
N VAL A 163 -7.01 -8.23 7.08
CA VAL A 163 -5.80 -8.55 6.32
C VAL A 163 -5.64 -10.05 6.15
N SER A 164 -5.78 -10.83 7.24
CA SER A 164 -5.50 -12.25 7.21
C SER A 164 -6.74 -13.10 6.96
N ARG A 165 -7.82 -12.87 7.74
CA ARG A 165 -9.00 -13.75 7.71
C ARG A 165 -10.03 -13.38 6.66
N GLY A 166 -10.11 -12.10 6.29
CA GLY A 166 -11.09 -11.56 5.34
C GLY A 166 -10.57 -11.33 3.94
N SER A 167 -9.32 -11.67 3.65
CA SER A 167 -8.69 -11.47 2.35
C SER A 167 -7.67 -12.55 2.01
N ARG A 168 -6.93 -12.35 0.95
CA ARG A 168 -5.78 -13.18 0.57
C ARG A 168 -4.59 -12.28 0.25
N MET A 169 -3.41 -12.89 0.20
CA MET A 169 -2.16 -12.20 -0.03
C MET A 169 -1.19 -13.15 -0.74
N GLY A 170 -0.55 -12.68 -1.81
CA GLY A 170 0.36 -13.48 -2.62
C GLY A 170 -0.30 -14.64 -3.35
N ASP A 171 0.50 -15.37 -4.12
CA ASP A 171 0.06 -16.48 -4.97
C ASP A 171 0.16 -17.86 -4.27
N VAL A 172 0.60 -17.85 -3.01
CA VAL A 172 0.76 -19.09 -2.25
C VAL A 172 -0.45 -19.35 -1.35
N PRO A 173 -0.92 -20.61 -1.23
CA PRO A 173 -1.99 -20.94 -0.30
C PRO A 173 -1.63 -20.52 1.14
N GLY A 174 -2.53 -19.78 1.78
CA GLY A 174 -2.30 -19.27 3.14
C GLY A 174 -1.33 -18.08 3.23
N GLY A 175 -0.96 -17.46 2.10
CA GLY A 175 -0.02 -16.34 2.06
C GLY A 175 -0.39 -15.17 2.98
N GLN A 176 -1.67 -14.91 3.17
CA GLN A 176 -2.17 -13.90 4.10
C GLN A 176 -1.83 -14.16 5.58
N PHE A 177 -1.45 -15.38 5.93
CA PHE A 177 -0.95 -15.76 7.24
C PHE A 177 0.57 -15.90 7.26
N LEU A 178 1.13 -16.46 6.20
CA LEU A 178 2.57 -16.73 6.11
C LEU A 178 3.38 -15.46 5.88
N ILE A 179 3.01 -14.67 4.88
CA ILE A 179 3.78 -13.50 4.44
C ILE A 179 4.03 -12.51 5.59
N PRO A 180 3.02 -12.05 6.37
CA PRO A 180 3.26 -11.13 7.46
C PRO A 180 4.09 -11.69 8.61
N ARG A 181 4.17 -13.02 8.74
CA ARG A 181 4.96 -13.68 9.80
C ARG A 181 6.40 -13.95 9.40
N GLU A 182 6.69 -13.95 8.09
CA GLU A 182 8.04 -14.16 7.58
C GLU A 182 8.85 -12.84 7.49
N ILE A 183 8.16 -11.69 7.55
CA ILE A 183 8.78 -10.37 7.59
C ILE A 183 9.26 -10.03 9.01
#